data_99bb1e1d4b471ab06e88ee6b0ab2a237
#
_entry.id   99bb1e1d4b471ab06e88ee6b0ab2a237
#
_cell.length_a   1.000
_cell.length_b   1.000
_cell.length_c   1.000
_cell.angle_alpha   90.00
_cell.angle_beta   90.00
_cell.angle_gamma   90.00
#
_symmetry.space_group_name_H-M   'P 1'
#
loop_
_entity.id
_entity.type
_entity.pdbx_description
1 polymer ?
#
loop_
_entity_poly.entity_id
_entity_poly.type
_entity_poly.pdbx_seq_one_letter_code
_entity_poly.pdbx_strand_id
1 'polypeptide(L)'
;MSREYPNQPLIGVAVMVWHKQQVLLVQRAKEPLAGQWSVPGGAIELGETVEAAARREIREECSVEISQPRFITAVDVIHRDQTDQVQYHYVLLEMQAEWLSGEPQAGDDALAIAWFGVDDLIGLDIHPETRWLVETVAAQRLD
;
A
#
# COMPACT_ATOMS: atom_id res chain seq x y z
N MET A 1 19.20 2.13 -3.69
CA MET A 1 19.03 2.18 -5.14
C MET A 1 17.80 2.99 -5.47
N SER A 2 17.94 3.98 -6.33
CA SER A 2 16.82 4.80 -6.74
C SER A 2 15.87 4.01 -7.65
N ARG A 3 14.57 4.21 -7.48
CA ARG A 3 13.54 3.61 -8.33
C ARG A 3 13.01 4.59 -9.36
N GLU A 4 13.62 5.78 -9.42
CA GLU A 4 13.29 6.78 -10.43
C GLU A 4 13.93 6.43 -11.76
N TYR A 5 13.22 6.75 -12.83
CA TYR A 5 13.67 6.55 -14.21
C TYR A 5 14.15 5.12 -14.46
N PRO A 6 13.29 4.14 -14.13
CA PRO A 6 13.67 2.73 -14.30
C PRO A 6 13.77 2.38 -15.78
N ASN A 7 14.57 1.36 -16.08
CA ASN A 7 14.67 0.81 -17.45
C ASN A 7 13.68 -0.33 -17.69
N GLN A 8 12.89 -0.67 -16.69
CA GLN A 8 11.84 -1.69 -16.80
C GLN A 8 10.81 -1.46 -15.68
N PRO A 9 9.57 -1.95 -15.84
CA PRO A 9 8.58 -1.86 -14.78
C PRO A 9 9.03 -2.64 -13.54
N LEU A 10 8.68 -2.12 -12.36
CA LEU A 10 8.94 -2.78 -11.09
C LEU A 10 7.64 -3.40 -10.59
N ILE A 11 7.75 -4.54 -9.92
CA ILE A 11 6.60 -5.21 -9.32
C ILE A 11 6.57 -4.87 -7.84
N GLY A 12 5.43 -4.39 -7.38
CA GLY A 12 5.23 -4.08 -5.97
C GLY A 12 4.02 -4.80 -5.41
N VAL A 13 3.92 -4.78 -4.09
CA VAL A 13 2.74 -5.25 -3.35
C VAL A 13 2.20 -4.10 -2.52
N ALA A 14 0.89 -4.03 -2.39
CA ALA A 14 0.21 -3.13 -1.48
C ALA A 14 -0.79 -3.97 -0.69
N VAL A 15 -0.80 -3.85 0.63
CA VAL A 15 -1.59 -4.74 1.47
C VAL A 15 -2.56 -3.97 2.33
N MET A 16 -3.85 -4.20 2.11
CA MET A 16 -4.90 -3.71 3.00
C MET A 16 -4.95 -4.61 4.22
N VAL A 17 -4.45 -4.10 5.34
CA VAL A 17 -4.46 -4.82 6.62
C VAL A 17 -5.72 -4.41 7.36
N TRP A 18 -6.60 -5.37 7.62
CA TRP A 18 -7.88 -5.13 8.27
C TRP A 18 -7.86 -5.61 9.71
N HIS A 19 -8.45 -4.81 10.58
CA HIS A 19 -8.79 -5.22 11.93
C HIS A 19 -10.23 -4.81 12.18
N LYS A 20 -11.13 -5.81 12.28
CA LYS A 20 -12.58 -5.55 12.31
C LYS A 20 -12.97 -4.82 11.02
N GLN A 21 -13.57 -3.65 11.12
CA GLN A 21 -14.00 -2.87 9.96
C GLN A 21 -13.08 -1.67 9.68
N GLN A 22 -11.84 -1.71 10.20
CA GLN A 22 -10.86 -0.65 9.98
C GLN A 22 -9.68 -1.15 9.16
N VAL A 23 -9.17 -0.29 8.30
CA VAL A 23 -8.00 -0.57 7.45
C VAL A 23 -6.83 0.26 7.94
N LEU A 24 -5.63 -0.31 7.87
CA LEU A 24 -4.40 0.36 8.28
C LEU A 24 -3.83 1.14 7.09
N LEU A 25 -3.66 2.44 7.26
CA LEU A 25 -3.07 3.30 6.24
C LEU A 25 -1.84 4.00 6.78
N VAL A 26 -0.93 4.33 5.87
CA VAL A 26 0.28 5.09 6.17
C VAL A 26 0.25 6.40 5.41
N GLN A 27 0.81 7.46 6.00
CA GLN A 27 0.97 8.75 5.33
C GLN A 27 2.38 8.81 4.75
N ARG A 28 2.46 9.00 3.44
CA ARG A 28 3.75 8.97 2.74
C ARG A 28 4.63 10.15 3.12
N ALA A 29 5.89 9.86 3.44
CA ALA A 29 6.89 10.91 3.69
C ALA A 29 7.61 11.34 2.42
N LYS A 30 7.64 10.49 1.39
CA LYS A 30 8.47 10.69 0.19
C LYS A 30 7.63 10.79 -1.07
N GLU A 31 8.22 11.43 -2.10
CA GLU A 31 7.64 11.47 -3.44
C GLU A 31 7.71 10.08 -4.09
N PRO A 32 6.79 9.71 -4.98
CA PRO A 32 5.65 10.52 -5.42
C PRO A 32 4.54 10.56 -4.36
N LEU A 33 3.73 11.62 -4.40
CA LEU A 33 2.53 11.77 -3.57
C LEU A 33 2.84 11.90 -2.07
N ALA A 34 3.94 12.59 -1.73
CA ALA A 34 4.28 12.88 -0.32
C ALA A 34 3.10 13.56 0.38
N GLY A 35 2.81 13.16 1.61
CA GLY A 35 1.71 13.70 2.40
C GLY A 35 0.39 12.98 2.23
N GLN A 36 0.22 12.19 1.17
CA GLN A 36 -1.01 11.41 0.98
C GLN A 36 -1.01 10.15 1.83
N TRP A 37 -2.20 9.79 2.27
CA TRP A 37 -2.42 8.50 2.90
C TRP A 37 -2.53 7.41 1.84
N SER A 38 -2.00 6.24 2.12
CA SER A 38 -2.00 5.15 1.16
C SER A 38 -1.99 3.80 1.88
N VAL A 39 -2.30 2.77 1.11
CA VAL A 39 -2.15 1.39 1.55
C VAL A 39 -0.65 1.09 1.62
N PRO A 40 -0.15 0.52 2.73
CA PRO A 40 1.28 0.23 2.85
C PRO A 40 1.72 -0.87 1.87
N GLY A 41 2.97 -0.80 1.47
CA GLY A 41 3.55 -1.78 0.55
C GLY A 41 4.89 -1.33 0.03
N GLY A 42 5.42 -2.06 -0.93
CA GLY A 42 6.70 -1.76 -1.53
C GLY A 42 7.06 -2.77 -2.60
N ALA A 43 8.28 -2.69 -3.10
CA ALA A 43 8.72 -3.54 -4.21
C ALA A 43 9.03 -4.95 -3.74
N ILE A 44 8.73 -5.90 -4.63
CA ILE A 44 9.14 -7.29 -4.46
C ILE A 44 10.63 -7.35 -4.80
N GLU A 45 11.40 -8.01 -3.97
CA GLU A 45 12.83 -8.18 -4.18
C GLU A 45 13.11 -9.46 -4.98
N LEU A 46 14.22 -9.45 -5.69
CA LEU A 46 14.62 -10.60 -6.51
C LEU A 46 14.69 -11.87 -5.67
N GLY A 47 14.00 -12.91 -6.12
CA GLY A 47 13.96 -14.19 -5.41
C GLY A 47 12.90 -14.30 -4.34
N GLU A 48 12.15 -13.22 -4.10
CA GLU A 48 11.13 -13.17 -3.06
C GLU A 48 9.76 -13.54 -3.65
N THR A 49 8.98 -14.35 -2.93
CA THR A 49 7.60 -14.61 -3.36
C THR A 49 6.72 -13.41 -3.04
N VAL A 50 5.55 -13.33 -3.69
CA VAL A 50 4.58 -12.29 -3.43
C VAL A 50 4.17 -12.28 -1.95
N GLU A 51 3.89 -13.46 -1.38
CA GLU A 51 3.49 -13.56 0.02
C GLU A 51 4.61 -13.09 0.96
N ALA A 52 5.84 -13.52 0.70
CA ALA A 52 6.98 -13.11 1.52
C ALA A 52 7.19 -11.60 1.45
N ALA A 53 7.07 -11.01 0.27
CA ALA A 53 7.18 -9.56 0.08
C ALA A 53 6.10 -8.83 0.86
N ALA A 54 4.86 -9.29 0.78
CA ALA A 54 3.74 -8.66 1.49
C ALA A 54 3.98 -8.66 3.00
N ARG A 55 4.36 -9.81 3.57
CA ARG A 55 4.62 -9.90 5.01
C ARG A 55 5.81 -9.03 5.43
N ARG A 56 6.88 -9.04 4.64
CA ARG A 56 8.09 -8.26 4.93
C ARG A 56 7.79 -6.77 4.92
N GLU A 57 7.11 -6.28 3.86
CA GLU A 57 6.78 -4.86 3.75
C GLU A 57 5.89 -4.39 4.89
N ILE A 58 4.92 -5.20 5.29
CA ILE A 58 4.05 -4.83 6.40
C ILE A 58 4.81 -4.81 7.72
N ARG A 59 5.74 -5.75 7.94
CA ARG A 59 6.58 -5.70 9.13
C ARG A 59 7.45 -4.46 9.15
N GLU A 60 8.09 -4.13 8.03
CA GLU A 60 8.99 -2.97 7.93
C GLU A 60 8.25 -1.66 8.07
N GLU A 61 7.11 -1.51 7.41
CA GLU A 61 6.38 -0.23 7.40
C GLU A 61 5.43 -0.05 8.57
N CYS A 62 4.89 -1.14 9.11
CA CYS A 62 3.79 -1.06 10.08
C CYS A 62 4.07 -1.75 11.40
N SER A 63 5.08 -2.60 11.48
CA SER A 63 5.45 -3.36 12.71
C SER A 63 4.36 -4.32 13.17
N VAL A 64 3.57 -4.85 12.24
CA VAL A 64 2.51 -5.82 12.56
C VAL A 64 2.68 -7.12 11.78
N GLU A 65 2.05 -8.18 12.27
CA GLU A 65 1.96 -9.47 11.59
C GLU A 65 0.57 -9.64 11.01
N ILE A 66 0.49 -10.29 9.85
CA ILE A 66 -0.76 -10.46 9.12
C ILE A 66 -1.04 -11.92 8.81
N SER A 67 -2.31 -12.21 8.54
CA SER A 67 -2.74 -13.49 8.02
C SER A 67 -2.22 -13.69 6.59
N GLN A 68 -2.48 -14.83 5.99
CA GLN A 68 -2.08 -15.07 4.60
C GLN A 68 -2.69 -14.02 3.69
N PRO A 69 -1.87 -13.28 2.94
CA PRO A 69 -2.38 -12.26 2.02
C PRO A 69 -3.16 -12.90 0.87
N ARG A 70 -4.26 -12.26 0.51
CA ARG A 70 -5.10 -12.70 -0.61
C ARG A 70 -5.09 -11.63 -1.68
N PHE A 71 -4.96 -12.05 -2.93
CA PHE A 71 -4.94 -11.15 -4.08
C PHE A 71 -6.30 -10.52 -4.32
N ILE A 72 -6.30 -9.21 -4.64
CA ILE A 72 -7.50 -8.47 -5.01
C ILE A 72 -7.47 -8.15 -6.50
N THR A 73 -6.48 -7.38 -6.93
CA THR A 73 -6.34 -6.93 -8.31
C THR A 73 -4.92 -6.41 -8.54
N ALA A 74 -4.59 -6.14 -9.79
CA ALA A 74 -3.34 -5.47 -10.14
C ALA A 74 -3.63 -4.06 -10.62
N VAL A 75 -2.78 -3.11 -10.25
CA VAL A 75 -2.94 -1.69 -10.60
C VAL A 75 -1.66 -1.20 -11.25
N ASP A 76 -1.80 -0.55 -12.40
CA ASP A 76 -0.68 0.09 -13.06
C ASP A 76 -0.44 1.47 -12.45
N VAL A 77 0.80 1.75 -12.05
CA VAL A 77 1.20 3.05 -11.53
C VAL A 77 2.31 3.58 -12.41
N ILE A 78 1.99 4.56 -13.24
CA ILE A 78 2.93 5.16 -14.18
C ILE A 78 2.91 6.67 -13.96
N HIS A 79 4.05 7.23 -13.54
CA HIS A 79 4.21 8.66 -13.37
C HIS A 79 5.24 9.17 -14.37
N ARG A 80 4.85 10.17 -15.14
CA ARG A 80 5.73 10.81 -16.11
C ARG A 80 6.15 12.18 -15.62
N ASP A 81 7.37 12.57 -15.93
CA ASP A 81 7.86 13.90 -15.56
C ASP A 81 7.41 14.95 -16.58
N GLN A 82 7.85 16.19 -16.41
CA GLN A 82 7.46 17.30 -17.26
C GLN A 82 7.90 17.13 -18.72
N THR A 83 8.92 16.29 -18.98
CA THR A 83 9.39 15.99 -20.33
C THR A 83 8.77 14.73 -20.90
N ASP A 84 7.73 14.20 -20.25
CA ASP A 84 7.00 12.99 -20.65
C ASP A 84 7.84 11.71 -20.54
N GLN A 85 8.93 11.73 -19.78
CA GLN A 85 9.70 10.52 -19.49
C GLN A 85 9.07 9.79 -18.30
N VAL A 86 9.12 8.46 -18.34
CA VAL A 86 8.61 7.65 -17.24
C VAL A 86 9.55 7.79 -16.04
N GLN A 87 9.07 8.46 -15.01
CA GLN A 87 9.82 8.68 -13.77
C GLN A 87 9.65 7.52 -12.80
N TYR A 88 8.42 6.98 -12.71
CA TYR A 88 8.11 5.80 -11.87
C TYR A 88 7.20 4.87 -12.66
N HIS A 89 7.44 3.59 -12.56
CA HIS A 89 6.58 2.59 -13.18
C HIS A 89 6.52 1.34 -12.32
N TYR A 90 5.36 1.09 -11.75
CA TYR A 90 5.09 -0.11 -10.95
C TYR A 90 3.86 -0.83 -11.45
N VAL A 91 3.89 -2.15 -11.36
CA VAL A 91 2.67 -2.96 -11.37
C VAL A 91 2.46 -3.38 -9.91
N LEU A 92 1.42 -2.85 -9.28
CA LEU A 92 1.12 -3.13 -7.89
C LEU A 92 0.13 -4.29 -7.78
N LEU A 93 0.51 -5.31 -7.03
CA LEU A 93 -0.38 -6.40 -6.67
C LEU A 93 -1.08 -5.98 -5.39
N GLU A 94 -2.35 -5.61 -5.51
CA GLU A 94 -3.16 -5.20 -4.37
C GLU A 94 -3.65 -6.45 -3.66
N MET A 95 -3.35 -6.54 -2.36
CA MET A 95 -3.65 -7.69 -1.52
C MET A 95 -4.46 -7.25 -0.31
N GLN A 96 -5.06 -8.20 0.39
CA GLN A 96 -5.71 -7.95 1.67
C GLN A 96 -5.37 -9.06 2.66
N ALA A 97 -5.34 -8.71 3.93
CA ALA A 97 -5.04 -9.64 5.01
C ALA A 97 -5.64 -9.11 6.32
N GLU A 98 -5.74 -10.00 7.32
CA GLU A 98 -6.20 -9.61 8.65
C GLU A 98 -5.01 -9.33 9.55
N TRP A 99 -5.12 -8.33 10.41
CA TRP A 99 -4.15 -8.07 11.47
C TRP A 99 -4.16 -9.23 12.46
N LEU A 100 -3.00 -9.75 12.79
CA LEU A 100 -2.87 -10.83 13.77
C LEU A 100 -2.27 -10.34 15.09
N SER A 101 -1.22 -9.54 15.03
CA SER A 101 -0.53 -9.08 16.23
C SER A 101 0.35 -7.88 15.93
N GLY A 102 0.80 -7.22 16.97
CA GLY A 102 1.72 -6.08 16.89
C GLY A 102 0.98 -4.75 16.98
N GLU A 103 1.64 -3.79 17.63
CA GLU A 103 1.13 -2.41 17.71
C GLU A 103 1.62 -1.65 16.48
N PRO A 104 0.72 -1.09 15.66
CA PRO A 104 1.16 -0.35 14.48
C PRO A 104 2.09 0.80 14.82
N GLN A 105 3.21 0.87 14.12
CA GLN A 105 4.20 1.95 14.24
C GLN A 105 4.66 2.32 12.85
N ALA A 106 4.72 3.63 12.56
CA ALA A 106 5.19 4.12 11.28
C ALA A 106 6.67 3.80 11.11
N GLY A 107 7.01 3.23 9.96
CA GLY A 107 8.41 3.02 9.57
C GLY A 107 9.06 4.32 9.09
N ASP A 108 10.31 4.22 8.64
CA ASP A 108 11.11 5.38 8.28
C ASP A 108 10.55 6.18 7.10
N ASP A 109 9.80 5.52 6.21
CA ASP A 109 9.27 6.14 5.01
C ASP A 109 7.87 6.72 5.19
N ALA A 110 7.35 6.73 6.41
CA ALA A 110 6.01 7.22 6.70
C ALA A 110 6.03 8.34 7.73
N LEU A 111 5.18 9.35 7.53
CA LEU A 111 4.97 10.42 8.48
C LEU A 111 4.06 9.99 9.62
N ALA A 112 3.11 9.08 9.34
CA ALA A 112 2.12 8.63 10.30
C ALA A 112 1.53 7.30 9.87
N ILE A 113 0.87 6.64 10.81
CA ILE A 113 0.15 5.39 10.57
C ILE A 113 -1.10 5.40 11.45
N ALA A 114 -2.23 4.93 10.92
CA ALA A 114 -3.47 4.90 11.68
C ALA A 114 -4.48 3.92 11.09
N TRP A 115 -5.41 3.49 11.92
CA TRP A 115 -6.58 2.71 11.50
C TRP A 115 -7.69 3.66 11.07
N PHE A 116 -8.36 3.34 9.96
CA PHE A 116 -9.47 4.13 9.45
C PHE A 116 -10.67 3.24 9.15
N GLY A 117 -11.85 3.65 9.60
CA GLY A 117 -13.09 3.10 9.07
C GLY A 117 -13.36 3.70 7.70
N VAL A 118 -14.26 3.08 6.93
CA VAL A 118 -14.57 3.55 5.58
C VAL A 118 -15.09 4.99 5.60
N ASP A 119 -15.91 5.33 6.60
CA ASP A 119 -16.49 6.68 6.70
C ASP A 119 -15.42 7.74 7.00
N ASP A 120 -14.29 7.33 7.57
CA ASP A 120 -13.19 8.25 7.89
C ASP A 120 -12.37 8.62 6.67
N LEU A 121 -12.57 7.95 5.54
CA LEU A 121 -11.84 8.25 4.30
C LEU A 121 -12.36 9.53 3.62
N ILE A 122 -13.56 9.96 3.97
CA ILE A 122 -14.15 11.19 3.42
C ILE A 122 -13.34 12.37 3.95
N GLY A 123 -12.81 13.18 3.04
CA GLY A 123 -11.99 14.33 3.40
C GLY A 123 -10.53 14.01 3.69
N LEU A 124 -10.15 12.74 3.69
CA LEU A 124 -8.76 12.34 3.84
C LEU A 124 -8.01 12.58 2.53
N ASP A 125 -6.76 13.03 2.63
CA ASP A 125 -5.89 13.19 1.45
C ASP A 125 -5.41 11.81 1.00
N ILE A 126 -6.21 11.17 0.19
CA ILE A 126 -5.98 9.83 -0.33
C ILE A 126 -6.30 9.83 -1.83
N HIS A 127 -5.53 9.09 -2.61
CA HIS A 127 -5.77 9.02 -4.06
C HIS A 127 -7.15 8.43 -4.32
N PRO A 128 -7.94 9.03 -5.25
CA PRO A 128 -9.32 8.57 -5.50
C PRO A 128 -9.44 7.09 -5.86
N GLU A 129 -8.50 6.56 -6.62
CA GLU A 129 -8.52 5.13 -6.99
C GLU A 129 -8.26 4.23 -5.79
N THR A 130 -7.35 4.64 -4.90
CA THR A 130 -7.06 3.92 -3.66
C THR A 130 -8.29 3.91 -2.76
N ARG A 131 -8.92 5.07 -2.61
CA ARG A 131 -10.14 5.19 -1.81
C ARG A 131 -11.25 4.29 -2.36
N TRP A 132 -11.46 4.33 -3.68
CA TRP A 132 -12.47 3.49 -4.33
C TRP A 132 -12.21 2.00 -4.07
N LEU A 133 -10.96 1.58 -4.18
CA LEU A 133 -10.60 0.18 -3.99
C LEU A 133 -10.82 -0.25 -2.53
N VAL A 134 -10.42 0.59 -1.57
CA VAL A 134 -10.64 0.30 -0.15
C VAL A 134 -12.14 0.22 0.14
N GLU A 135 -12.94 1.14 -0.37
CA GLU A 135 -14.38 1.13 -0.19
C GLU A 135 -15.02 -0.13 -0.79
N THR A 136 -14.55 -0.55 -1.96
CA THR A 136 -15.05 -1.75 -2.63
C THR A 136 -14.76 -3.01 -1.81
N VAL A 137 -13.54 -3.14 -1.30
CA VAL A 137 -13.14 -4.29 -0.47
C VAL A 137 -13.92 -4.27 0.86
N ALA A 138 -14.08 -3.10 1.46
CA ALA A 138 -14.81 -2.95 2.71
C ALA A 138 -16.26 -3.43 2.56
N ALA A 139 -16.91 -3.10 1.45
CA ALA A 139 -18.29 -3.53 1.19
C ALA A 139 -18.39 -5.06 1.12
N GLN A 140 -17.40 -5.72 0.57
CA GLN A 140 -17.35 -7.18 0.49
C GLN A 140 -17.17 -7.82 1.87
N ARG A 141 -16.53 -7.13 2.79
CA ARG A 141 -16.23 -7.63 4.13
C ARG A 141 -17.44 -7.62 5.07
N LEU A 142 -18.48 -6.86 4.74
CA LEU A 142 -19.67 -6.74 5.58
C LEU A 142 -20.58 -7.95 5.51
N ASP A 143 -20.33 -8.88 4.60
CA ASP A 143 -21.13 -10.09 4.43
C ASP A 143 -20.75 -11.21 5.39
#